data_5ad6ef74709fd0190a2e21ec39713359
#
_entry.id   5ad6ef74709fd0190a2e21ec39713359
#
_cell.length_a   1.000
_cell.length_b   1.000
_cell.length_c   1.000
_cell.angle_alpha   90.00
_cell.angle_beta   90.00
_cell.angle_gamma   90.00
#
_symmetry.space_group_name_H-M   'P 1'
#
loop_
_entity.id
_entity.type
_entity.pdbx_description
1 polymer ?
#
loop_
_entity_poly.entity_id
_entity_poly.type
_entity_poly.pdbx_seq_one_letter_code
_entity_poly.pdbx_strand_id
1 'polypeptide(L)' 'MSDFRAYAPAASAAATEIRLAPEESHHLVTVNRCGRGDPVIAFDGHGREWLTECTDASKSATVLRVKEARTAR' A
#
# COMPACT_ATOMS: atom_id res chain seq x y z
N MET A 1 -8.62 -4.88 -15.73
CA MET A 1 -8.03 -3.96 -14.78
C MET A 1 -7.71 -4.65 -13.48
N SER A 2 -6.55 -4.47 -12.97
CA SER A 2 -6.16 -5.11 -11.74
C SER A 2 -5.90 -4.06 -10.66
N ASP A 3 -6.30 -4.41 -9.45
CA ASP A 3 -6.02 -3.57 -8.30
C ASP A 3 -4.74 -4.06 -7.66
N PHE A 4 -3.86 -3.14 -7.35
CA PHE A 4 -2.67 -3.49 -6.60
C PHE A 4 -3.04 -3.61 -5.13
N ARG A 5 -2.50 -4.62 -4.47
CA ARG A 5 -2.71 -4.84 -3.04
C ARG A 5 -1.36 -4.96 -2.36
N ALA A 6 -1.26 -4.41 -1.16
CA ALA A 6 0.00 -4.41 -0.43
C ALA A 6 -0.26 -4.68 1.05
N TYR A 7 0.56 -5.54 1.64
CA TYR A 7 0.45 -5.90 3.04
C TYR A 7 1.19 -4.88 3.89
N ALA A 8 0.47 -4.29 4.83
CA ALA A 8 1.01 -3.22 5.68
C ALA A 8 0.64 -3.47 7.13
N PRO A 9 1.23 -4.49 7.77
CA PRO A 9 0.81 -4.91 9.12
C PRO A 9 1.07 -3.86 10.18
N ALA A 10 2.00 -2.95 9.95
CA ALA A 10 2.35 -1.93 10.94
C ALA A 10 1.62 -0.61 10.72
N ALA A 11 0.72 -0.55 9.73
CA ALA A 11 0.02 0.70 9.45
C ALA A 11 -0.97 1.03 10.56
N SER A 12 -0.99 2.29 10.95
CA SER A 12 -1.90 2.78 11.97
C SER A 12 -3.28 3.05 11.36
N ALA A 13 -4.33 2.88 12.15
CA ALA A 13 -5.68 3.18 11.70
C ALA A 13 -5.81 4.65 11.25
N ALA A 14 -5.03 5.53 11.85
CA ALA A 14 -5.08 6.96 11.52
C ALA A 14 -3.96 7.38 10.57
N ALA A 15 -3.31 6.41 9.91
CA ALA A 15 -2.20 6.73 9.02
C ALA A 15 -2.67 7.58 7.85
N THR A 16 -1.90 8.60 7.52
CA THR A 16 -2.12 9.39 6.32
C THR A 16 -1.16 8.94 5.22
N GLU A 17 -0.12 8.21 5.60
CA GLU A 17 0.90 7.74 4.70
C GLU A 17 1.38 6.39 5.19
N ILE A 18 1.64 5.47 4.28
CA ILE A 18 2.10 4.12 4.61
C ILE A 18 3.40 3.88 3.86
N ARG A 19 4.44 3.49 4.60
CA ARG A 19 5.71 3.07 4.00
C ARG A 19 5.78 1.56 4.10
N LEU A 20 5.93 0.91 2.97
CA LEU A 20 5.97 -0.55 2.93
C LEU A 20 7.34 -1.07 3.29
N ALA A 21 7.37 -2.28 3.86
CA ALA A 21 8.62 -2.98 4.14
C ALA A 21 9.35 -3.26 2.83
N PRO A 22 10.69 -3.47 2.89
CA PRO A 22 11.46 -3.68 1.66
C PRO A 22 10.97 -4.84 0.81
N GLU A 23 10.60 -5.96 1.43
CA GLU A 23 10.11 -7.11 0.68
C GLU A 23 8.81 -6.81 -0.04
N GLU A 24 7.89 -6.15 0.65
CA GLU A 24 6.61 -5.81 0.06
C GLU A 24 6.78 -4.75 -1.01
N SER A 25 7.67 -3.79 -0.79
CA SER A 25 7.97 -2.76 -1.77
C SER A 25 8.51 -3.37 -3.05
N HIS A 26 9.47 -4.28 -2.91
CA HIS A 26 10.06 -4.96 -4.06
C HIS A 26 9.00 -5.74 -4.84
N HIS A 27 8.15 -6.46 -4.13
CA HIS A 27 7.10 -7.25 -4.77
C HIS A 27 6.13 -6.36 -5.54
N LEU A 28 5.69 -5.28 -4.90
CA LEU A 28 4.71 -4.39 -5.50
C LEU A 28 5.28 -3.68 -6.74
N VAL A 29 6.47 -3.15 -6.63
CA VAL A 29 7.06 -2.34 -7.70
C VAL A 29 7.66 -3.19 -8.80
N THR A 30 8.41 -4.24 -8.43
CA THR A 30 9.14 -5.04 -9.41
C THR A 30 8.29 -6.14 -10.03
N VAL A 31 7.57 -6.89 -9.20
CA VAL A 31 6.79 -8.02 -9.68
C VAL A 31 5.46 -7.55 -10.27
N ASN A 32 4.75 -6.72 -9.54
CA ASN A 32 3.43 -6.23 -9.96
C ASN A 32 3.50 -4.98 -10.81
N ARG A 33 4.66 -4.35 -10.88
CA ARG A 33 4.90 -3.17 -11.72
C ARG A 33 4.04 -1.98 -11.35
N CYS A 34 3.78 -1.85 -10.05
CA CYS A 34 3.08 -0.68 -9.55
C CYS A 34 3.98 0.54 -9.71
N GLY A 35 3.42 1.63 -10.20
CA GLY A 35 4.16 2.87 -10.41
C GLY A 35 3.54 4.02 -9.66
N ARG A 36 4.24 5.14 -9.69
CA ARG A 36 3.76 6.36 -9.06
C ARG A 36 2.42 6.76 -9.67
N GLY A 37 1.46 7.09 -8.81
CA GLY A 37 0.13 7.47 -9.23
C GLY A 37 -0.86 6.33 -9.29
N ASP A 38 -0.40 5.09 -9.19
CA ASP A 38 -1.30 3.95 -9.26
C ASP A 38 -2.06 3.78 -7.95
N PRO A 39 -3.34 3.38 -8.02
CA PRO A 39 -4.10 3.10 -6.81
C PRO A 39 -3.67 1.78 -6.20
N VAL A 40 -3.58 1.74 -4.87
CA VAL A 40 -3.17 0.54 -4.14
C VAL A 40 -4.10 0.36 -2.95
N ILE A 41 -4.53 -0.87 -2.72
CA ILE A 41 -5.28 -1.19 -1.52
C ILE A 41 -4.31 -1.80 -0.52
N ALA A 42 -4.04 -1.08 0.56
CA ALA A 42 -3.19 -1.61 1.62
C ALA A 42 -4.08 -2.32 2.65
N PHE A 43 -3.55 -3.37 3.27
CA PHE A 43 -4.31 -4.12 4.26
C PHE A 43 -3.37 -4.61 5.36
N ASP A 44 -3.90 -4.76 6.57
CA ASP A 44 -3.09 -5.17 7.72
C ASP A 44 -3.26 -6.64 8.10
N GLY A 45 -4.16 -7.35 7.43
CA GLY A 45 -4.42 -8.75 7.77
C GLY A 45 -5.35 -8.93 8.97
N HIS A 46 -5.88 -7.83 9.51
CA HIS A 46 -6.74 -7.86 10.69
C HIS A 46 -8.08 -7.18 10.45
N GLY A 47 -8.46 -7.04 9.19
CA GLY A 47 -9.74 -6.46 8.84
C GLY A 47 -9.71 -5.00 8.48
N ARG A 48 -8.55 -4.37 8.44
CA ARG A 48 -8.44 -2.99 8.01
C ARG A 48 -7.87 -2.89 6.62
N GLU A 49 -8.40 -1.94 5.87
CA GLU A 49 -7.89 -1.63 4.54
C GLU A 49 -7.79 -0.13 4.38
N TRP A 50 -6.88 0.28 3.52
CA TRP A 50 -6.70 1.69 3.16
C TRP A 50 -6.70 1.81 1.66
N LEU A 51 -7.51 2.74 1.16
CA LEU A 51 -7.45 3.11 -0.26
C LEU A 51 -6.35 4.14 -0.39
N THR A 52 -5.34 3.84 -1.19
CA THR A 52 -4.16 4.68 -1.27
C THR A 52 -3.76 4.93 -2.71
N GLU A 53 -2.85 5.86 -2.86
CA GLU A 53 -2.20 6.15 -4.13
C GLU A 53 -0.69 6.07 -3.91
N CYS A 54 0.00 5.38 -4.81
CA CYS A 54 1.45 5.28 -4.72
C CYS A 54 2.07 6.64 -5.05
N THR A 55 2.84 7.20 -4.12
CA THR A 55 3.51 8.47 -4.34
C THR A 55 5.00 8.31 -4.55
N ASP A 56 5.56 7.17 -4.15
CA ASP A 56 6.98 6.89 -4.35
C ASP A 56 7.13 5.39 -4.60
N ALA A 57 7.44 5.02 -5.82
CA ALA A 57 7.56 3.64 -6.23
C ALA A 57 8.98 3.11 -6.03
N SER A 58 9.53 3.34 -4.86
CA SER A 58 10.84 2.84 -4.50
C SER A 58 10.80 1.33 -4.27
N LYS A 59 11.77 0.60 -4.81
CA LYS A 59 11.83 -0.85 -4.68
C LYS A 59 12.10 -1.31 -3.25
N SER A 60 12.60 -0.43 -2.41
CA SER A 60 12.93 -0.79 -1.03
C SER A 60 12.07 -0.08 0.00
N ALA A 61 11.36 0.97 -0.39
CA ALA A 61 10.56 1.75 0.55
C ALA A 61 9.44 2.48 -0.19
N THR A 62 8.52 1.72 -0.75
CA THR A 62 7.37 2.30 -1.45
C THR A 62 6.52 3.09 -0.45
N VAL A 63 6.12 4.28 -0.86
CA VAL A 63 5.28 5.14 -0.03
C VAL A 63 3.90 5.26 -0.66
N LEU A 64 2.88 5.05 0.16
CA LEU A 64 1.49 5.13 -0.26
C LEU A 64 0.82 6.24 0.52
N ARG A 65 0.10 7.11 -0.18
CA ARG A 65 -0.67 8.17 0.47
C ARG A 65 -2.09 7.68 0.67
N VAL A 66 -2.55 7.71 1.92
CA VAL A 66 -3.88 7.21 2.25
C VAL A 66 -4.94 8.23 1.84
N LYS A 67 -5.93 7.77 1.09
CA LYS A 67 -7.07 8.58 0.71
C LYS A 67 -8.27 8.27 1.59
N GLU A 68 -8.41 7.01 1.98
CA GLU A 68 -9.55 6.59 2.78
C GLU A 68 -9.18 5.34 3.54
N ALA A 69 -9.52 5.30 4.83
CA ALA A 69 -9.35 4.10 5.64
C ALA A 69 -10.72 3.47 5.85
N ARG A 70 -10.79 2.15 5.77
CA ARG A 70 -12.05 1.46 5.99
C ARG A 70 -11.80 0.12 6.64
N THR A 71 -12.85 -0.44 7.25
CA THR A 71 -12.78 -1.76 7.85
C THR A 71 -13.33 -2.76 6.84
N ALA A 72 -12.52 -3.77 6.53
CA ALA A 72 -12.94 -4.86 5.64
C ALA A 72 -13.51 -5.99 6.47
N ARG A 73 -14.48 -6.68 5.92
CA ARG A 73 -15.12 -7.77 6.63
C ARG A 73 -15.09 -9.05 5.83
#